data_a3de639095f60bb2bdcf6229f0c1fce8
#
_entry.id   a3de639095f60bb2bdcf6229f0c1fce8
#
_cell.length_a   1.000
_cell.length_b   1.000
_cell.length_c   1.000
_cell.angle_alpha   90.00
_cell.angle_beta   90.00
_cell.angle_gamma   90.00
#
_symmetry.space_group_name_H-M   'P 1'
#
loop_
_entity.id
_entity.type
_entity.pdbx_description
1 polymer ?
#
loop_
_entity_poly.entity_id
_entity_poly.type
_entity_poly.pdbx_seq_one_letter_code
_entity_poly.pdbx_strand_id
1 'polypeptide(L)'
;MYTALTIAGSDSSGGAGIQADIKTMTANHVYAMSAITALTAQNTTGVTDIMEVTPKFLAEQLDSIFTDIYPDAIKTGMVASGELIGTIAQKLTEYHAKNIVVDPVMVATSGARLISEDAISTLKSKLLPLATVITPNIPEAEVLSEMQIKTDADMEKAAETICNTLGCAVLLKGGHQLNDANDLLYQKGKEPVWFEGKRIDNPNTHGTGCTLSSAIASNLAKGRDLETSVKYAKNYISGALAAMLDLGKGSGPMDHAFAIEGEY
;
A
#
# COMPACT_ATOMS: atom_id res chain seq x y z
N MET A 1 -1.14 -0.06 23.30
CA MET A 1 -1.17 0.72 22.03
C MET A 1 -0.95 -0.28 20.92
N TYR A 2 -1.69 -0.18 19.82
CA TYR A 2 -1.48 -1.03 18.65
C TYR A 2 -0.24 -0.58 17.87
N THR A 3 0.43 -1.52 17.20
CA THR A 3 1.69 -1.28 16.48
C THR A 3 1.56 -1.69 15.02
N ALA A 4 2.19 -0.96 14.11
CA ALA A 4 2.27 -1.34 12.72
C ALA A 4 3.65 -1.04 12.14
N LEU A 5 4.09 -1.91 11.24
CA LEU A 5 5.36 -1.77 10.52
C LEU A 5 5.10 -1.41 9.06
N THR A 6 5.74 -0.35 8.57
CA THR A 6 5.87 -0.15 7.12
C THR A 6 7.23 -0.62 6.62
N ILE A 7 7.24 -1.34 5.49
CA ILE A 7 8.44 -1.78 4.76
C ILE A 7 8.36 -1.16 3.37
N ALA A 8 9.07 -0.06 3.14
CA ALA A 8 8.98 0.69 1.90
C ALA A 8 10.18 1.64 1.70
N GLY A 9 10.25 2.26 0.54
CA GLY A 9 11.17 3.35 0.29
C GLY A 9 10.78 4.63 1.03
N SER A 10 11.75 5.49 1.23
CA SER A 10 11.59 6.83 1.82
C SER A 10 11.33 7.84 0.72
N ASP A 11 10.34 8.70 0.87
CA ASP A 11 10.10 9.88 0.03
C ASP A 11 10.53 11.15 0.80
N SER A 12 11.62 11.78 0.38
CA SER A 12 12.15 12.97 1.05
C SER A 12 11.18 14.16 1.05
N SER A 13 10.22 14.22 0.13
CA SER A 13 9.17 15.24 0.12
C SER A 13 8.04 14.95 1.13
N GLY A 14 7.98 13.73 1.64
CA GLY A 14 7.05 13.35 2.70
C GLY A 14 5.64 13.00 2.22
N GLY A 15 5.39 12.94 0.91
CA GLY A 15 4.05 12.71 0.35
C GLY A 15 3.69 11.24 0.17
N ALA A 16 4.68 10.37 0.03
CA ALA A 16 4.51 8.93 -0.19
C ALA A 16 5.49 8.11 0.66
N GLY A 17 5.65 6.83 0.36
CA GLY A 17 6.59 5.94 1.02
C GLY A 17 6.36 5.86 2.52
N ILE A 18 7.43 5.56 3.26
CA ILE A 18 7.36 5.44 4.74
C ILE A 18 6.83 6.69 5.43
N GLN A 19 7.04 7.88 4.85
CA GLN A 19 6.58 9.13 5.44
C GLN A 19 5.05 9.25 5.40
N ALA A 20 4.42 8.92 4.28
CA ALA A 20 2.96 8.86 4.20
C ALA A 20 2.41 7.74 5.11
N ASP A 21 3.09 6.59 5.15
CA ASP A 21 2.70 5.45 5.97
C ASP A 21 2.72 5.79 7.46
N ILE A 22 3.83 6.35 7.97
CA ILE A 22 3.97 6.75 9.37
C ILE A 22 2.94 7.81 9.75
N LYS A 23 2.76 8.85 8.93
CA LYS A 23 1.73 9.88 9.15
C LYS A 23 0.34 9.27 9.24
N THR A 24 0.00 8.38 8.30
CA THR A 24 -1.29 7.69 8.24
C THR A 24 -1.51 6.82 9.47
N MET A 25 -0.53 5.98 9.83
CA MET A 25 -0.62 5.11 11.01
C MET A 25 -0.76 5.92 12.29
N THR A 26 0.03 7.00 12.44
CA THR A 26 -0.04 7.90 13.59
C THR A 26 -1.40 8.60 13.69
N ALA A 27 -1.91 9.14 12.58
CA ALA A 27 -3.25 9.77 12.53
C ALA A 27 -4.38 8.76 12.83
N ASN A 28 -4.14 7.49 12.56
CA ASN A 28 -5.03 6.40 12.93
C ASN A 28 -4.76 5.84 14.35
N HIS A 29 -4.01 6.52 15.20
CA HIS A 29 -3.68 6.11 16.57
C HIS A 29 -3.00 4.74 16.69
N VAL A 30 -2.08 4.44 15.77
CA VAL A 30 -1.23 3.25 15.75
C VAL A 30 0.23 3.68 15.84
N TYR A 31 1.01 3.04 16.70
CA TYR A 31 2.44 3.28 16.78
C TYR A 31 3.13 2.74 15.53
N ALA A 32 3.73 3.64 14.76
CA ALA A 32 4.32 3.32 13.47
C ALA A 32 5.82 3.03 13.60
N MET A 33 6.23 1.90 13.05
CA MET A 33 7.64 1.51 12.87
C MET A 33 7.96 1.43 11.38
N SER A 34 9.24 1.53 11.01
CA SER A 34 9.64 1.45 9.59
C SER A 34 10.90 0.64 9.38
N ALA A 35 10.92 -0.18 8.33
CA ALA A 35 12.10 -0.77 7.71
C ALA A 35 12.25 -0.16 6.31
N ILE A 36 13.35 0.53 6.06
CA ILE A 36 13.58 1.30 4.85
C ILE A 36 14.23 0.43 3.79
N THR A 37 13.64 0.38 2.59
CA THR A 37 14.17 -0.38 1.44
C THR A 37 15.04 0.47 0.54
N ALA A 38 14.75 1.77 0.43
CA ALA A 38 15.53 2.72 -0.35
C ALA A 38 15.34 4.13 0.19
N LEU A 39 16.33 4.99 0.01
CA LEU A 39 16.22 6.43 0.18
C LEU A 39 16.07 7.08 -1.20
N THR A 40 15.19 8.07 -1.33
CA THR A 40 15.07 8.84 -2.57
C THR A 40 15.41 10.30 -2.34
N ALA A 41 16.07 10.90 -3.32
CA ALA A 41 16.13 12.34 -3.47
C ALA A 41 14.95 12.77 -4.34
N GLN A 42 13.82 13.06 -3.72
CA GLN A 42 12.51 13.23 -4.36
C GLN A 42 11.82 14.50 -3.89
N ASN A 43 11.06 15.10 -4.80
CA ASN A 43 10.12 16.18 -4.51
C ASN A 43 8.83 15.99 -5.33
N THR A 44 7.90 16.94 -5.26
CA THR A 44 6.60 16.84 -5.96
C THR A 44 6.69 16.83 -7.48
N THR A 45 7.86 17.16 -8.04
CA THR A 45 8.09 17.19 -9.51
C THR A 45 8.85 15.98 -10.04
N GLY A 46 9.44 15.14 -9.18
CA GLY A 46 10.13 13.92 -9.60
C GLY A 46 11.19 13.40 -8.62
N VAL A 47 11.81 12.31 -9.02
CA VAL A 47 12.90 11.63 -8.32
C VAL A 47 14.20 11.89 -9.08
N THR A 48 15.21 12.42 -8.38
CA THR A 48 16.53 12.74 -8.98
C THR A 48 17.59 11.69 -8.67
N ASP A 49 17.44 10.96 -7.55
CA ASP A 49 18.38 9.90 -7.18
C ASP A 49 17.74 8.89 -6.24
N ILE A 50 18.25 7.65 -6.24
CA ILE A 50 17.77 6.54 -5.41
C ILE A 50 18.97 5.78 -4.86
N MET A 51 18.95 5.54 -3.55
CA MET A 51 19.94 4.69 -2.87
C MET A 51 19.21 3.53 -2.19
N GLU A 52 19.36 2.33 -2.74
CA GLU A 52 18.81 1.12 -2.11
C GLU A 52 19.66 0.68 -0.91
N VAL A 53 19.00 0.10 0.09
CA VAL A 53 19.68 -0.59 1.17
C VAL A 53 20.10 -1.99 0.71
N THR A 54 21.10 -2.58 1.36
CA THR A 54 21.47 -3.97 1.08
C THR A 54 20.45 -4.95 1.67
N PRO A 55 20.24 -6.13 1.07
CA PRO A 55 19.38 -7.18 1.65
C PRO A 55 19.75 -7.54 3.09
N LYS A 56 21.06 -7.57 3.39
CA LYS A 56 21.56 -7.79 4.75
C LYS A 56 21.07 -6.71 5.71
N PHE A 57 21.20 -5.42 5.35
CA PHE A 57 20.80 -4.34 6.24
C PHE A 57 19.28 -4.29 6.42
N LEU A 58 18.50 -4.60 5.38
CA LEU A 58 17.05 -4.74 5.50
C LEU A 58 16.67 -5.87 6.47
N ALA A 59 17.34 -7.02 6.37
CA ALA A 59 17.12 -8.13 7.31
C ALA A 59 17.41 -7.70 8.76
N GLU A 60 18.53 -6.99 9.00
CA GLU A 60 18.88 -6.47 10.32
C GLU A 60 17.86 -5.46 10.88
N GLN A 61 17.28 -4.59 10.04
CA GLN A 61 16.18 -3.70 10.44
C GLN A 61 14.96 -4.53 10.88
N LEU A 62 14.58 -5.53 10.10
CA LEU A 62 13.43 -6.39 10.40
C LEU A 62 13.67 -7.20 11.67
N ASP A 63 14.85 -7.81 11.83
CA ASP A 63 15.22 -8.56 13.04
C ASP A 63 15.14 -7.67 14.28
N SER A 64 15.64 -6.43 14.21
CA SER A 64 15.61 -5.48 15.32
C SER A 64 14.18 -5.13 15.75
N ILE A 65 13.24 -5.03 14.79
CA ILE A 65 11.83 -4.73 15.07
C ILE A 65 11.12 -5.96 15.64
N PHE A 66 11.20 -7.11 14.95
CA PHE A 66 10.45 -8.29 15.32
C PHE A 66 10.89 -8.90 16.65
N THR A 67 12.16 -8.69 17.06
CA THR A 67 12.68 -9.22 18.33
C THR A 67 12.42 -8.31 19.54
N ASP A 68 11.92 -7.09 19.33
CA ASP A 68 11.63 -6.13 20.41
C ASP A 68 10.17 -5.68 20.38
N ILE A 69 9.77 -4.85 19.42
CA ILE A 69 8.39 -4.38 19.27
C ILE A 69 7.72 -5.13 18.12
N TYR A 70 7.13 -6.28 18.42
CA TYR A 70 6.46 -7.10 17.42
C TYR A 70 5.23 -6.38 16.83
N PRO A 71 5.13 -6.20 15.49
CA PRO A 71 4.03 -5.47 14.87
C PRO A 71 2.73 -6.28 14.86
N ASP A 72 1.60 -5.62 15.19
CA ASP A 72 0.25 -6.17 15.08
C ASP A 72 -0.22 -6.26 13.62
N ALA A 73 0.30 -5.38 12.75
CA ALA A 73 0.08 -5.40 11.30
C ALA A 73 1.29 -4.87 10.53
N ILE A 74 1.38 -5.25 9.27
CA ILE A 74 2.49 -4.88 8.39
C ILE A 74 1.94 -4.36 7.08
N LYS A 75 2.53 -3.27 6.59
CA LYS A 75 2.31 -2.78 5.23
C LYS A 75 3.61 -2.86 4.45
N THR A 76 3.59 -3.41 3.25
CA THR A 76 4.70 -3.26 2.32
C THR A 76 4.28 -2.32 1.17
N GLY A 77 5.16 -1.40 0.84
CA GLY A 77 4.99 -0.51 -0.31
C GLY A 77 5.90 -0.91 -1.48
N MET A 78 6.38 0.07 -2.23
CA MET A 78 7.28 -0.15 -3.34
C MET A 78 8.61 -0.76 -2.87
N VAL A 79 8.99 -1.89 -3.49
CA VAL A 79 10.29 -2.53 -3.35
C VAL A 79 10.77 -2.90 -4.76
N ALA A 80 11.83 -2.26 -5.22
CA ALA A 80 12.26 -2.36 -6.61
C ALA A 80 13.05 -3.64 -6.93
N SER A 81 13.77 -4.19 -5.95
CA SER A 81 14.71 -5.30 -6.13
C SER A 81 14.09 -6.64 -5.73
N GLY A 82 14.26 -7.65 -6.59
CA GLY A 82 13.84 -9.04 -6.29
C GLY A 82 14.55 -9.62 -5.06
N GLU A 83 15.80 -9.21 -4.79
CA GLU A 83 16.55 -9.63 -3.60
C GLU A 83 15.94 -9.06 -2.31
N LEU A 84 15.56 -7.79 -2.32
CA LEU A 84 14.88 -7.15 -1.19
C LEU A 84 13.49 -7.76 -0.96
N ILE A 85 12.71 -8.01 -2.02
CA ILE A 85 11.42 -8.70 -1.94
C ILE A 85 11.59 -10.11 -1.33
N GLY A 86 12.61 -10.84 -1.77
CA GLY A 86 12.95 -12.15 -1.22
C GLY A 86 13.30 -12.11 0.27
N THR A 87 14.08 -11.10 0.68
CA THR A 87 14.44 -10.86 2.08
C THR A 87 13.22 -10.55 2.94
N ILE A 88 12.33 -9.68 2.45
CA ILE A 88 11.06 -9.37 3.14
C ILE A 88 10.24 -10.64 3.34
N ALA A 89 10.00 -11.38 2.26
CA ALA A 89 9.19 -12.60 2.30
C ALA A 89 9.77 -13.65 3.26
N GLN A 90 11.11 -13.81 3.27
CA GLN A 90 11.79 -14.70 4.19
C GLN A 90 11.57 -14.28 5.65
N LYS A 91 11.78 -13.00 5.98
CA LYS A 91 11.65 -12.50 7.36
C LYS A 91 10.19 -12.52 7.83
N LEU A 92 9.22 -12.15 6.99
CA LEU A 92 7.80 -12.26 7.35
C LEU A 92 7.38 -13.71 7.64
N THR A 93 7.94 -14.67 6.90
CA THR A 93 7.70 -16.10 7.14
C THR A 93 8.39 -16.57 8.43
N GLU A 94 9.66 -16.21 8.64
CA GLU A 94 10.46 -16.57 9.82
C GLU A 94 9.79 -16.12 11.12
N TYR A 95 9.28 -14.90 11.14
CA TYR A 95 8.61 -14.32 12.31
C TYR A 95 7.11 -14.62 12.39
N HIS A 96 6.55 -15.41 11.48
CA HIS A 96 5.11 -15.74 11.44
C HIS A 96 4.22 -14.49 11.45
N ALA A 97 4.63 -13.50 10.68
CA ALA A 97 3.97 -12.20 10.59
C ALA A 97 2.50 -12.33 10.15
N LYS A 98 1.64 -11.47 10.67
CA LYS A 98 0.20 -11.48 10.41
C LYS A 98 -0.29 -10.12 9.95
N ASN A 99 -1.53 -10.06 9.45
CA ASN A 99 -2.16 -8.81 9.02
C ASN A 99 -1.29 -8.03 8.01
N ILE A 100 -0.81 -8.75 7.00
CA ILE A 100 0.10 -8.21 6.00
C ILE A 100 -0.71 -7.58 4.87
N VAL A 101 -0.53 -6.28 4.65
CA VAL A 101 -1.09 -5.51 3.53
C VAL A 101 0.02 -5.24 2.53
N VAL A 102 -0.12 -5.74 1.31
CA VAL A 102 0.85 -5.50 0.25
C VAL A 102 0.26 -4.55 -0.80
N ASP A 103 0.83 -3.36 -0.93
CA ASP A 103 0.57 -2.49 -2.08
C ASP A 103 1.54 -2.89 -3.20
N PRO A 104 1.07 -3.58 -4.26
CA PRO A 104 1.96 -4.22 -5.24
C PRO A 104 2.41 -3.20 -6.29
N VAL A 105 3.12 -2.17 -5.87
CA VAL A 105 3.57 -1.07 -6.73
C VAL A 105 4.52 -1.59 -7.82
N MET A 106 3.98 -1.93 -8.98
CA MET A 106 4.71 -2.46 -10.14
C MET A 106 4.70 -1.51 -11.33
N VAL A 107 3.62 -0.73 -11.46
CA VAL A 107 3.35 0.11 -12.61
C VAL A 107 2.92 1.48 -12.14
N ALA A 108 3.55 2.53 -12.66
CA ALA A 108 3.12 3.90 -12.41
C ALA A 108 1.71 4.13 -12.99
N THR A 109 1.00 5.12 -12.49
CA THR A 109 -0.31 5.55 -13.04
C THR A 109 -0.23 5.90 -14.54
N SER A 110 0.96 6.31 -15.02
CA SER A 110 1.25 6.55 -16.44
C SER A 110 1.41 5.29 -17.28
N GLY A 111 1.37 4.09 -16.68
CA GLY A 111 1.64 2.81 -17.34
C GLY A 111 3.12 2.44 -17.44
N ALA A 112 4.03 3.26 -16.94
CA ALA A 112 5.46 2.95 -16.94
C ALA A 112 5.78 1.88 -15.87
N ARG A 113 6.54 0.85 -16.24
CA ARG A 113 7.03 -0.16 -15.29
C ARG A 113 7.99 0.48 -14.30
N LEU A 114 7.77 0.21 -13.02
CA LEU A 114 8.58 0.71 -11.90
C LEU A 114 9.59 -0.32 -11.39
N ILE A 115 9.36 -1.61 -11.67
CA ILE A 115 10.21 -2.72 -11.24
C ILE A 115 10.50 -3.68 -12.41
N SER A 116 11.59 -4.44 -12.31
CA SER A 116 12.00 -5.42 -13.32
C SER A 116 11.06 -6.63 -13.38
N GLU A 117 11.10 -7.40 -14.47
CA GLU A 117 10.32 -8.64 -14.62
C GLU A 117 10.69 -9.68 -13.56
N ASP A 118 11.97 -9.81 -13.23
CA ASP A 118 12.43 -10.71 -12.17
C ASP A 118 11.90 -10.32 -10.79
N ALA A 119 11.82 -9.00 -10.52
CA ALA A 119 11.23 -8.50 -9.29
C ALA A 119 9.71 -8.76 -9.24
N ILE A 120 8.98 -8.61 -10.36
CA ILE A 120 7.55 -8.98 -10.47
C ILE A 120 7.37 -10.48 -10.21
N SER A 121 8.19 -11.33 -10.81
CA SER A 121 8.16 -12.78 -10.58
C SER A 121 8.38 -13.15 -9.12
N THR A 122 9.36 -12.52 -8.49
CA THR A 122 9.66 -12.73 -7.06
C THR A 122 8.52 -12.21 -6.18
N LEU A 123 7.93 -11.07 -6.50
CA LEU A 123 6.77 -10.50 -5.82
C LEU A 123 5.58 -11.48 -5.88
N LYS A 124 5.20 -11.94 -7.09
CA LYS A 124 4.09 -12.89 -7.32
C LYS A 124 4.30 -14.22 -6.60
N SER A 125 5.52 -14.74 -6.59
CA SER A 125 5.80 -16.09 -6.07
C SER A 125 6.13 -16.14 -4.58
N LYS A 126 6.66 -15.07 -3.99
CA LYS A 126 7.16 -15.11 -2.61
C LYS A 126 6.44 -14.17 -1.64
N LEU A 127 6.10 -12.95 -2.04
CA LEU A 127 5.55 -11.96 -1.12
C LEU A 127 4.03 -11.89 -1.15
N LEU A 128 3.40 -11.82 -2.32
CA LEU A 128 1.94 -11.70 -2.43
C LEU A 128 1.19 -12.86 -1.77
N PRO A 129 1.67 -14.14 -1.83
CA PRO A 129 1.00 -15.25 -1.15
C PRO A 129 1.00 -15.16 0.39
N LEU A 130 1.83 -14.31 0.98
CA LEU A 130 1.87 -14.07 2.43
C LEU A 130 0.87 -13.01 2.88
N ALA A 131 0.29 -12.27 1.94
CA ALA A 131 -0.57 -11.15 2.24
C ALA A 131 -1.92 -11.59 2.82
N THR A 132 -2.43 -10.83 3.78
CA THR A 132 -3.84 -10.85 4.17
C THR A 132 -4.69 -10.22 3.07
N VAL A 133 -4.20 -9.12 2.50
CA VAL A 133 -4.81 -8.41 1.38
C VAL A 133 -3.74 -7.72 0.54
N ILE A 134 -3.95 -7.73 -0.77
CA ILE A 134 -3.19 -6.92 -1.72
C ILE A 134 -4.08 -5.80 -2.27
N THR A 135 -3.48 -4.66 -2.62
CA THR A 135 -4.22 -3.46 -3.04
C THR A 135 -3.85 -2.99 -4.46
N PRO A 136 -3.99 -3.84 -5.51
CA PRO A 136 -3.62 -3.45 -6.85
C PRO A 136 -4.57 -2.38 -7.43
N ASN A 137 -4.02 -1.46 -8.23
CA ASN A 137 -4.79 -0.65 -9.16
C ASN A 137 -5.13 -1.46 -10.42
N ILE A 138 -5.93 -0.91 -11.35
CA ILE A 138 -6.33 -1.60 -12.57
C ILE A 138 -5.12 -2.07 -13.40
N PRO A 139 -4.11 -1.24 -13.75
CA PRO A 139 -2.93 -1.71 -14.46
C PRO A 139 -2.15 -2.84 -13.75
N GLU A 140 -2.05 -2.77 -12.44
CA GLU A 140 -1.41 -3.82 -11.63
C GLU A 140 -2.24 -5.11 -11.62
N ALA A 141 -3.56 -4.99 -11.51
CA ALA A 141 -4.47 -6.13 -11.58
C ALA A 141 -4.45 -6.81 -12.96
N GLU A 142 -4.31 -6.05 -14.05
CA GLU A 142 -4.11 -6.60 -15.41
C GLU A 142 -2.83 -7.43 -15.51
N VAL A 143 -1.72 -6.96 -14.90
CA VAL A 143 -0.45 -7.72 -14.83
C VAL A 143 -0.58 -8.97 -13.97
N LEU A 144 -1.33 -8.90 -12.86
CA LEU A 144 -1.49 -10.04 -11.94
C LEU A 144 -2.44 -11.10 -12.49
N SER A 145 -3.54 -10.68 -13.13
CA SER A 145 -4.57 -11.58 -13.67
C SER A 145 -4.30 -12.04 -15.11
N GLU A 146 -3.38 -11.36 -15.81
CA GLU A 146 -3.13 -11.55 -17.25
C GLU A 146 -4.39 -11.29 -18.12
N MET A 147 -5.26 -10.39 -17.64
CA MET A 147 -6.52 -10.03 -18.29
C MET A 147 -6.56 -8.53 -18.56
N GLN A 148 -7.31 -8.11 -19.58
CA GLN A 148 -7.70 -6.71 -19.75
C GLN A 148 -8.95 -6.41 -18.93
N ILE A 149 -8.96 -5.26 -18.26
CA ILE A 149 -10.04 -4.80 -17.38
C ILE A 149 -10.69 -3.56 -17.99
N LYS A 150 -11.93 -3.70 -18.49
CA LYS A 150 -12.68 -2.63 -19.16
C LYS A 150 -14.04 -2.36 -18.53
N THR A 151 -14.51 -3.26 -17.69
CA THR A 151 -15.84 -3.21 -17.07
C THR A 151 -15.76 -3.64 -15.61
N ASP A 152 -16.79 -3.34 -14.82
CA ASP A 152 -16.91 -3.82 -13.45
C ASP A 152 -16.92 -5.36 -13.37
N ALA A 153 -17.53 -6.02 -14.35
CA ALA A 153 -17.50 -7.49 -14.46
C ALA A 153 -16.07 -8.03 -14.71
N ASP A 154 -15.25 -7.30 -15.49
CA ASP A 154 -13.84 -7.66 -15.66
C ASP A 154 -13.06 -7.46 -14.35
N MET A 155 -13.37 -6.42 -13.57
CA MET A 155 -12.77 -6.21 -12.25
C MET A 155 -13.07 -7.37 -11.31
N GLU A 156 -14.32 -7.83 -11.23
CA GLU A 156 -14.71 -8.98 -10.41
C GLU A 156 -13.96 -10.23 -10.82
N LYS A 157 -13.93 -10.53 -12.13
CA LYS A 157 -13.24 -11.70 -12.65
C LYS A 157 -11.74 -11.65 -12.44
N ALA A 158 -11.11 -10.49 -12.60
CA ALA A 158 -9.69 -10.30 -12.36
C ALA A 158 -9.37 -10.49 -10.87
N ALA A 159 -10.16 -9.89 -9.97
CA ALA A 159 -9.98 -10.02 -8.53
C ALA A 159 -10.15 -11.48 -8.06
N GLU A 160 -11.14 -12.21 -8.60
CA GLU A 160 -11.33 -13.63 -8.37
C GLU A 160 -10.13 -14.45 -8.83
N THR A 161 -9.65 -14.21 -10.06
CA THR A 161 -8.49 -14.91 -10.63
C THR A 161 -7.25 -14.69 -9.77
N ILE A 162 -6.97 -13.46 -9.40
CA ILE A 162 -5.82 -13.10 -8.54
C ILE A 162 -5.95 -13.77 -7.16
N CYS A 163 -7.12 -13.66 -6.52
CA CYS A 163 -7.36 -14.26 -5.21
C CYS A 163 -7.18 -15.78 -5.23
N ASN A 164 -7.70 -16.46 -6.25
CA ASN A 164 -7.55 -17.91 -6.38
C ASN A 164 -6.10 -18.34 -6.65
N THR A 165 -5.36 -17.55 -7.42
CA THR A 165 -3.96 -17.83 -7.76
C THR A 165 -3.01 -17.59 -6.59
N LEU A 166 -3.20 -16.48 -5.87
CA LEU A 166 -2.29 -16.04 -4.80
C LEU A 166 -2.72 -16.51 -3.41
N GLY A 167 -3.99 -16.87 -3.22
CA GLY A 167 -4.51 -17.32 -1.93
C GLY A 167 -4.80 -16.21 -0.91
N CYS A 168 -4.74 -14.95 -1.30
CA CYS A 168 -4.99 -13.79 -0.45
C CYS A 168 -6.22 -12.98 -0.92
N ALA A 169 -6.75 -12.12 -0.05
CA ALA A 169 -7.79 -11.18 -0.46
C ALA A 169 -7.24 -10.11 -1.41
N VAL A 170 -8.11 -9.56 -2.25
CA VAL A 170 -7.77 -8.53 -3.24
C VAL A 170 -8.67 -7.32 -3.06
N LEU A 171 -8.10 -6.16 -2.79
CA LEU A 171 -8.78 -4.89 -2.92
C LEU A 171 -8.35 -4.25 -4.25
N LEU A 172 -9.13 -4.49 -5.31
CA LEU A 172 -8.88 -3.91 -6.63
C LEU A 172 -9.36 -2.47 -6.64
N LYS A 173 -8.42 -1.53 -6.76
CA LYS A 173 -8.70 -0.08 -6.74
C LYS A 173 -9.25 0.35 -8.09
N GLY A 174 -10.41 0.99 -8.09
CA GLY A 174 -11.00 1.65 -9.26
C GLY A 174 -10.44 3.05 -9.52
N GLY A 175 -11.22 3.88 -10.20
CA GLY A 175 -10.89 5.30 -10.42
C GLY A 175 -9.99 5.60 -11.63
N HIS A 176 -9.53 4.60 -12.37
CA HIS A 176 -8.74 4.76 -13.60
C HIS A 176 -9.64 4.80 -14.86
N GLN A 177 -10.57 5.76 -14.94
CA GLN A 177 -11.47 6.01 -16.09
C GLN A 177 -12.64 5.03 -16.28
N LEU A 178 -12.79 3.98 -15.46
CA LEU A 178 -13.89 3.00 -15.62
C LEU A 178 -15.15 3.40 -14.87
N ASN A 179 -15.01 3.89 -13.65
CA ASN A 179 -16.11 4.39 -12.81
C ASN A 179 -15.61 5.51 -11.90
N ASP A 180 -16.47 6.06 -11.07
CA ASP A 180 -16.05 6.97 -9.98
C ASP A 180 -14.94 6.32 -9.14
N ALA A 181 -14.61 6.62 -7.98
CA ALA A 181 -13.53 5.98 -7.20
C ALA A 181 -13.99 4.69 -6.49
N ASN A 182 -14.72 3.79 -7.19
CA ASN A 182 -15.23 2.56 -6.60
C ASN A 182 -14.14 1.49 -6.53
N ASP A 183 -13.97 0.87 -5.37
CA ASP A 183 -13.03 -0.23 -5.16
C ASP A 183 -13.76 -1.52 -4.87
N LEU A 184 -13.21 -2.64 -5.34
CA LEU A 184 -13.77 -3.97 -5.18
C LEU A 184 -12.92 -4.80 -4.22
N LEU A 185 -13.50 -5.24 -3.12
CA LEU A 185 -12.91 -6.25 -2.23
C LEU A 185 -13.41 -7.63 -2.60
N TYR A 186 -12.50 -8.51 -2.99
CA TYR A 186 -12.75 -9.92 -3.23
C TYR A 186 -12.06 -10.78 -2.16
N GLN A 187 -12.81 -11.67 -1.53
CA GLN A 187 -12.33 -12.63 -0.55
C GLN A 187 -12.81 -14.04 -0.93
N LYS A 188 -11.93 -15.02 -0.90
CA LYS A 188 -12.30 -16.41 -1.26
C LYS A 188 -13.47 -16.91 -0.41
N GLY A 189 -14.52 -17.36 -1.09
CA GLY A 189 -15.72 -17.91 -0.45
C GLY A 189 -16.67 -16.88 0.14
N LYS A 190 -16.51 -15.60 -0.19
CA LYS A 190 -17.45 -14.52 0.14
C LYS A 190 -17.94 -13.84 -1.14
N GLU A 191 -19.10 -13.21 -1.05
CA GLU A 191 -19.58 -12.33 -2.12
C GLU A 191 -18.66 -11.12 -2.26
N PRO A 192 -18.42 -10.64 -3.50
CA PRO A 192 -17.66 -9.41 -3.75
C PRO A 192 -18.33 -8.20 -3.05
N VAL A 193 -17.52 -7.35 -2.46
CA VAL A 193 -18.00 -6.13 -1.79
C VAL A 193 -17.47 -4.91 -2.51
N TRP A 194 -18.39 -4.10 -3.03
CA TRP A 194 -18.07 -2.83 -3.65
C TRP A 194 -18.09 -1.70 -2.61
N PHE A 195 -17.04 -0.91 -2.62
CA PHE A 195 -16.94 0.32 -1.83
C PHE A 195 -17.09 1.51 -2.77
N GLU A 196 -18.25 2.12 -2.77
CA GLU A 196 -18.50 3.34 -3.53
C GLU A 196 -17.60 4.48 -3.06
N GLY A 197 -17.10 5.26 -4.00
CA GLY A 197 -16.28 6.43 -3.74
C GLY A 197 -16.59 7.53 -4.75
N LYS A 198 -16.84 8.75 -4.28
CA LYS A 198 -16.90 9.92 -5.16
C LYS A 198 -15.49 10.39 -5.45
N ARG A 199 -15.21 10.65 -6.72
CA ARG A 199 -13.97 11.28 -7.12
C ARG A 199 -13.89 12.68 -6.51
N ILE A 200 -12.83 12.93 -5.77
CA ILE A 200 -12.49 14.24 -5.23
C ILE A 200 -11.57 14.89 -6.26
N ASP A 201 -11.98 16.05 -6.77
CA ASP A 201 -11.19 16.82 -7.73
C ASP A 201 -10.07 17.57 -7.00
N ASN A 202 -9.01 16.83 -6.70
CA ASN A 202 -7.80 17.34 -6.06
C ASN A 202 -6.60 16.96 -6.94
N PRO A 203 -5.81 17.94 -7.44
CA PRO A 203 -4.59 17.66 -8.23
C PRO A 203 -3.49 17.01 -7.39
N ASN A 204 -3.55 17.15 -6.07
CA ASN A 204 -2.55 16.67 -5.11
C ASN A 204 -2.90 15.26 -4.63
N THR A 205 -2.54 14.25 -5.43
CA THR A 205 -2.87 12.84 -5.19
C THR A 205 -1.64 11.97 -4.90
N HIS A 206 -0.47 12.61 -4.69
CA HIS A 206 0.77 11.88 -4.41
C HIS A 206 0.66 11.10 -3.09
N GLY A 207 0.91 9.80 -3.15
CA GLY A 207 0.87 8.90 -2.00
C GLY A 207 -0.50 8.34 -1.63
N THR A 208 -1.54 8.48 -2.48
CA THR A 208 -2.88 7.91 -2.22
C THR A 208 -2.85 6.39 -1.98
N GLY A 209 -2.09 5.63 -2.79
CA GLY A 209 -1.93 4.18 -2.61
C GLY A 209 -1.28 3.83 -1.26
N CYS A 210 -0.18 4.51 -0.92
CA CYS A 210 0.50 4.33 0.36
C CYS A 210 -0.44 4.64 1.54
N THR A 211 -1.18 5.74 1.46
CA THR A 211 -2.12 6.16 2.50
C THR A 211 -3.24 5.15 2.68
N LEU A 212 -3.87 4.67 1.59
CA LEU A 212 -4.95 3.68 1.66
C LEU A 212 -4.46 2.37 2.30
N SER A 213 -3.35 1.82 1.79
CA SER A 213 -2.81 0.55 2.30
C SER A 213 -2.35 0.64 3.76
N SER A 214 -1.77 1.77 4.18
CA SER A 214 -1.37 2.00 5.57
C SER A 214 -2.56 2.22 6.50
N ALA A 215 -3.63 2.86 6.04
CA ALA A 215 -4.87 2.98 6.80
C ALA A 215 -5.56 1.61 6.98
N ILE A 216 -5.52 0.74 5.96
CA ILE A 216 -6.01 -0.66 6.09
C ILE A 216 -5.17 -1.40 7.15
N ALA A 217 -3.84 -1.35 7.05
CA ALA A 217 -2.95 -1.99 8.02
C ALA A 217 -3.20 -1.48 9.45
N SER A 218 -3.41 -0.17 9.61
CA SER A 218 -3.76 0.44 10.91
C SER A 218 -5.05 -0.12 11.50
N ASN A 219 -6.06 -0.37 10.66
CA ASN A 219 -7.34 -0.90 11.12
C ASN A 219 -7.26 -2.41 11.41
N LEU A 220 -6.49 -3.18 10.65
CA LEU A 220 -6.19 -4.57 10.95
C LEU A 220 -5.38 -4.72 12.25
N ALA A 221 -4.41 -3.84 12.51
CA ALA A 221 -3.66 -3.81 13.77
C ALA A 221 -4.58 -3.65 14.98
N LYS A 222 -5.69 -2.90 14.83
CA LYS A 222 -6.71 -2.72 15.87
C LYS A 222 -7.66 -3.91 16.02
N GLY A 223 -7.43 -5.01 15.29
CA GLY A 223 -8.25 -6.22 15.33
C GLY A 223 -9.58 -6.14 14.59
N ARG A 224 -9.76 -5.14 13.70
CA ARG A 224 -10.96 -5.05 12.87
C ARG A 224 -10.90 -6.10 11.75
N ASP A 225 -12.05 -6.58 11.31
CA ASP A 225 -12.14 -7.41 10.10
C ASP A 225 -11.74 -6.61 8.84
N LEU A 226 -11.47 -7.33 7.75
CA LEU A 226 -10.92 -6.71 6.53
C LEU A 226 -11.90 -5.73 5.87
N GLU A 227 -13.18 -6.06 5.81
CA GLU A 227 -14.19 -5.20 5.18
C GLU A 227 -14.34 -3.88 5.94
N THR A 228 -14.44 -3.96 7.27
CA THR A 228 -14.44 -2.79 8.16
C THR A 228 -13.14 -1.99 8.01
N SER A 229 -12.00 -2.65 7.91
CA SER A 229 -10.69 -1.99 7.75
C SER A 229 -10.60 -1.21 6.44
N VAL A 230 -11.09 -1.77 5.34
CA VAL A 230 -11.17 -1.09 4.04
C VAL A 230 -12.11 0.11 4.09
N LYS A 231 -13.30 -0.05 4.68
CA LYS A 231 -14.28 1.03 4.83
C LYS A 231 -13.69 2.24 5.57
N TYR A 232 -13.04 2.01 6.71
CA TYR A 232 -12.41 3.09 7.47
C TYR A 232 -11.23 3.73 6.72
N ALA A 233 -10.45 2.93 6.01
CA ALA A 233 -9.35 3.43 5.21
C ALA A 233 -9.84 4.33 4.05
N LYS A 234 -10.94 3.96 3.38
CA LYS A 234 -11.56 4.81 2.35
C LYS A 234 -12.09 6.12 2.92
N ASN A 235 -12.70 6.09 4.08
CA ASN A 235 -13.17 7.31 4.75
C ASN A 235 -11.99 8.23 5.10
N TYR A 236 -10.89 7.66 5.62
CA TYR A 236 -9.70 8.41 5.97
C TYR A 236 -9.06 9.07 4.74
N ILE A 237 -8.82 8.33 3.66
CA ILE A 237 -8.19 8.89 2.46
C ILE A 237 -9.09 9.96 1.80
N SER A 238 -10.41 9.77 1.83
CA SER A 238 -11.36 10.77 1.32
C SER A 238 -11.28 12.08 2.12
N GLY A 239 -11.16 12.00 3.45
CA GLY A 239 -10.95 13.18 4.30
C GLY A 239 -9.63 13.88 4.00
N ALA A 240 -8.53 13.11 3.87
CA ALA A 240 -7.21 13.64 3.56
C ALA A 240 -7.15 14.34 2.19
N LEU A 241 -7.86 13.81 1.20
CA LEU A 241 -8.00 14.44 -0.12
C LEU A 241 -8.89 15.67 -0.08
N ALA A 242 -10.02 15.64 0.67
CA ALA A 242 -10.96 16.74 0.78
C ALA A 242 -10.40 17.96 1.51
N ALA A 243 -9.35 17.79 2.31
CA ALA A 243 -8.64 18.89 2.99
C ALA A 243 -7.90 19.83 2.02
N MET A 244 -7.72 19.42 0.75
CA MET A 244 -7.20 20.28 -0.32
C MET A 244 -5.84 20.91 -0.02
N LEU A 245 -4.95 20.20 0.68
CA LEU A 245 -3.59 20.68 0.95
C LEU A 245 -2.87 20.96 -0.37
N ASP A 246 -2.28 22.15 -0.50
CA ASP A 246 -1.59 22.60 -1.71
C ASP A 246 -0.13 22.94 -1.39
N LEU A 247 0.76 21.95 -1.55
CA LEU A 247 2.18 22.08 -1.30
C LEU A 247 3.00 21.58 -2.49
N GLY A 248 3.99 22.34 -2.87
CA GLY A 248 4.94 21.99 -3.93
C GLY A 248 4.56 22.58 -5.29
N LYS A 249 5.27 22.14 -6.33
CA LYS A 249 5.12 22.65 -7.73
C LYS A 249 4.53 21.60 -8.67
N GLY A 250 4.44 20.36 -8.24
CA GLY A 250 3.89 19.22 -8.98
C GLY A 250 2.68 18.63 -8.28
N SER A 251 2.45 17.32 -8.45
CA SER A 251 1.42 16.61 -7.68
C SER A 251 1.84 16.56 -6.21
N GLY A 252 1.19 17.36 -5.38
CA GLY A 252 1.50 17.53 -3.97
C GLY A 252 0.97 16.41 -3.08
N PRO A 253 1.35 16.41 -1.79
CA PRO A 253 0.85 15.43 -0.81
C PRO A 253 -0.58 15.75 -0.37
N MET A 254 -1.25 14.74 0.18
CA MET A 254 -2.49 14.92 0.91
C MET A 254 -2.25 15.41 2.34
N ASP A 255 -3.27 15.98 2.98
CA ASP A 255 -3.22 16.30 4.40
C ASP A 255 -3.52 15.06 5.26
N HIS A 256 -2.49 14.36 5.67
CA HIS A 256 -2.63 13.19 6.54
C HIS A 256 -3.10 13.54 7.96
N ALA A 257 -3.02 14.81 8.35
CA ALA A 257 -3.38 15.29 9.68
C ALA A 257 -4.73 16.00 9.73
N PHE A 258 -5.54 15.95 8.67
CA PHE A 258 -6.78 16.70 8.49
C PHE A 258 -7.79 16.59 9.65
N ALA A 259 -7.74 15.50 10.42
CA ALA A 259 -8.63 15.25 11.56
C ALA A 259 -7.93 15.38 12.93
N ILE A 260 -6.66 15.79 12.94
CA ILE A 260 -5.92 16.00 14.19
C ILE A 260 -6.14 17.44 14.63
N GLU A 261 -6.90 17.60 15.71
CA GLU A 261 -7.07 18.89 16.38
C GLU A 261 -6.11 18.98 17.57
N GLY A 262 -5.42 20.10 17.73
CA GLY A 262 -4.65 20.36 18.94
C GLY A 262 -3.67 21.53 18.77
N GLU A 263 -3.81 22.52 19.61
CA GLU A 263 -2.73 23.41 20.02
C GLU A 263 -2.23 22.90 21.38
N TYR A 264 -0.94 22.54 21.46
CA TYR A 264 -0.31 21.97 22.67
C TYR A 264 0.41 23.07 23.44
#